data_d8431d97657befefb644b1d48bf1ead8
#
_entry.id   d8431d97657befefb644b1d48bf1ead8
#
_cell.length_a   1.000
_cell.length_b   1.000
_cell.length_c   1.000
_cell.angle_alpha   90.00
_cell.angle_beta   90.00
_cell.angle_gamma   90.00
#
_symmetry.space_group_name_H-M   'P 1'
#
loop_
_entity.id
_entity.type
_entity.pdbx_description
1 polymer ?
#
loop_
_entity_poly.entity_id
_entity_poly.type
_entity_poly.pdbx_seq_one_letter_code
_entity_poly.pdbx_strand_id
1 'polypeptide(L)'
;MRDTISIKDKYQIVIIGAGMAGLSCASALAKIGIEDVLIIEASTVSHKKSSSFGQSRMFREMYSDSRLCLLSKHSNRLWREDESLSGKKLQNHHGLLFYGESWDEETIEGSILGAKKVMEEQNIPFEELDHKKINDRFPLKAKKDFMG
;
A
#
# COMPACT_ATOMS: atom_id res chain seq x y z
N MET A 1 -21.59 15.58 25.47
CA MET A 1 -22.34 16.44 24.52
C MET A 1 -21.95 15.99 23.11
N ARG A 2 -22.90 15.63 22.26
CA ARG A 2 -22.60 15.43 20.83
C ARG A 2 -22.70 16.81 20.21
N ASP A 3 -21.58 17.38 19.80
CA ASP A 3 -21.58 18.61 19.05
C ASP A 3 -22.40 18.41 17.78
N THR A 4 -23.45 19.20 17.62
CA THR A 4 -24.29 19.17 16.44
C THR A 4 -23.46 19.74 15.29
N ILE A 5 -22.94 18.88 14.42
CA ILE A 5 -22.21 19.33 13.24
C ILE A 5 -23.22 20.03 12.33
N SER A 6 -23.10 21.35 12.19
CA SER A 6 -23.87 22.11 11.22
C SER A 6 -23.33 21.84 9.82
N ILE A 7 -24.15 21.26 8.97
CA ILE A 7 -23.81 21.08 7.56
C ILE A 7 -24.02 22.41 6.84
N LYS A 8 -22.99 22.89 6.14
CA LYS A 8 -23.05 24.12 5.32
C LYS A 8 -23.68 23.84 3.96
N ASP A 9 -24.20 24.86 3.30
CA ASP A 9 -24.72 24.75 1.94
C ASP A 9 -23.59 24.64 0.89
N LYS A 10 -22.38 25.06 1.22
CA LYS A 10 -21.23 25.05 0.32
C LYS A 10 -19.95 24.67 1.08
N TYR A 11 -19.10 23.90 0.43
CA TYR A 11 -17.76 23.53 0.87
C TYR A 11 -16.75 23.79 -0.22
N GLN A 12 -15.52 24.10 0.16
CA GLN A 12 -14.41 24.26 -0.78
C GLN A 12 -14.12 22.95 -1.52
N ILE A 13 -14.16 21.82 -0.80
CA ILE A 13 -13.90 20.50 -1.35
C ILE A 13 -14.93 19.50 -0.81
N VAL A 14 -15.43 18.64 -1.68
CA VAL A 14 -16.30 17.50 -1.30
C VAL A 14 -15.61 16.22 -1.73
N ILE A 15 -15.42 15.30 -0.79
CA ILE A 15 -14.85 13.97 -1.02
C ILE A 15 -15.98 12.95 -0.94
N ILE A 16 -16.16 12.15 -1.98
CA ILE A 16 -17.16 11.08 -2.01
C ILE A 16 -16.49 9.75 -1.65
N GLY A 17 -16.89 9.18 -0.52
CA GLY A 17 -16.40 7.95 0.05
C GLY A 17 -15.38 8.17 1.18
N ALA A 18 -15.63 7.53 2.34
CA ALA A 18 -14.76 7.52 3.51
C ALA A 18 -13.93 6.22 3.61
N GLY A 19 -13.52 5.67 2.48
CA GLY A 19 -12.54 4.59 2.39
C GLY A 19 -11.11 5.14 2.52
N MET A 20 -10.11 4.26 2.38
CA MET A 20 -8.68 4.65 2.51
C MET A 20 -8.30 5.84 1.63
N ALA A 21 -8.72 5.85 0.37
CA ALA A 21 -8.40 6.94 -0.56
C ALA A 21 -9.02 8.28 -0.11
N GLY A 22 -10.31 8.28 0.24
CA GLY A 22 -10.99 9.50 0.68
C GLY A 22 -10.45 10.04 2.00
N LEU A 23 -10.21 9.18 2.97
CA LEU A 23 -9.65 9.59 4.25
C LEU A 23 -8.18 10.07 4.11
N SER A 24 -7.38 9.42 3.27
CA SER A 24 -6.01 9.88 2.98
C SER A 24 -6.01 11.24 2.27
N CYS A 25 -6.94 11.46 1.34
CA CYS A 25 -7.12 12.75 0.68
C CYS A 25 -7.47 13.84 1.70
N ALA A 26 -8.44 13.60 2.57
CA ALA A 26 -8.83 14.54 3.62
C ALA A 26 -7.67 14.85 4.58
N SER A 27 -6.93 13.82 4.99
CA SER A 27 -5.73 14.00 5.84
C SER A 27 -4.67 14.84 5.15
N ALA A 28 -4.42 14.62 3.87
CA ALA A 28 -3.46 15.41 3.09
C ALA A 28 -3.90 16.88 2.96
N LEU A 29 -5.17 17.13 2.72
CA LEU A 29 -5.74 18.47 2.65
C LEU A 29 -5.59 19.20 3.99
N ALA A 30 -5.90 18.55 5.09
CA ALA A 30 -5.73 19.11 6.44
C ALA A 30 -4.26 19.45 6.74
N LYS A 31 -3.31 18.59 6.34
CA LYS A 31 -1.85 18.84 6.51
C LYS A 31 -1.37 20.08 5.76
N ILE A 32 -2.03 20.50 4.68
CA ILE A 32 -1.72 21.73 3.94
C ILE A 32 -2.63 22.91 4.30
N GLY A 33 -3.41 22.79 5.38
CA GLY A 33 -4.25 23.87 5.93
C GLY A 33 -5.59 24.07 5.22
N ILE A 34 -6.06 23.11 4.41
CA ILE A 34 -7.39 23.13 3.81
C ILE A 34 -8.36 22.39 4.72
N GLU A 35 -9.19 23.14 5.44
CA GLU A 35 -10.09 22.59 6.47
C GLU A 35 -11.56 22.58 6.04
N ASP A 36 -11.94 23.36 5.03
CA ASP A 36 -13.33 23.45 4.54
C ASP A 36 -13.64 22.28 3.58
N VAL A 37 -13.64 21.08 4.17
CA VAL A 37 -13.81 19.80 3.46
C VAL A 37 -15.02 19.04 4.02
N LEU A 38 -15.89 18.57 3.11
CA LEU A 38 -16.96 17.62 3.44
C LEU A 38 -16.61 16.24 2.92
N ILE A 39 -16.75 15.21 3.77
CA ILE A 39 -16.68 13.81 3.34
C ILE A 39 -18.09 13.23 3.37
N ILE A 40 -18.53 12.68 2.24
CA ILE A 40 -19.81 12.01 2.11
C ILE A 40 -19.57 10.51 2.00
N GLU A 41 -20.19 9.73 2.90
CA GLU A 41 -20.11 8.27 2.90
C GLU A 41 -21.52 7.67 2.80
N ALA A 42 -21.69 6.71 1.90
CA ALA A 42 -22.99 6.06 1.65
C ALA A 42 -23.46 5.16 2.80
N SER A 43 -22.55 4.80 3.72
CA SER A 43 -22.84 3.91 4.84
C SER A 43 -22.15 4.44 6.11
N THR A 44 -21.50 3.58 6.88
CA THR A 44 -20.66 3.94 8.02
C THR A 44 -19.19 3.86 7.64
N VAL A 45 -18.36 4.68 8.26
CA VAL A 45 -16.90 4.56 8.11
C VAL A 45 -16.47 3.14 8.47
N SER A 46 -15.61 2.54 7.67
CA SER A 46 -15.14 1.14 7.82
C SER A 46 -16.22 0.07 7.62
N HIS A 47 -17.27 0.34 6.86
CA HIS A 47 -18.30 -0.66 6.58
C HIS A 47 -17.75 -1.86 5.77
N LYS A 48 -18.36 -3.05 5.99
CA LYS A 48 -17.87 -4.33 5.42
C LYS A 48 -17.95 -4.46 3.89
N LYS A 49 -18.68 -3.57 3.22
CA LYS A 49 -18.89 -3.61 1.76
C LYS A 49 -17.82 -2.84 0.97
N SER A 50 -16.89 -2.16 1.63
CA SER A 50 -15.83 -1.42 0.94
C SER A 50 -14.60 -2.29 0.71
N SER A 51 -13.83 -2.00 -0.35
CA SER A 51 -12.54 -2.63 -0.61
C SER A 51 -11.49 -2.29 0.47
N SER A 52 -11.71 -1.24 1.23
CA SER A 52 -10.86 -0.86 2.36
C SER A 52 -11.10 -1.70 3.61
N PHE A 53 -12.20 -2.45 3.68
CA PHE A 53 -12.48 -3.31 4.83
C PHE A 53 -11.63 -4.57 4.81
N GLY A 54 -11.17 -5.01 5.99
CA GLY A 54 -10.46 -6.26 6.21
C GLY A 54 -9.45 -6.13 7.34
N GLN A 55 -8.99 -7.28 7.85
CA GLN A 55 -8.05 -7.33 8.97
C GLN A 55 -6.62 -6.91 8.58
N SER A 56 -6.27 -7.10 7.32
CA SER A 56 -4.93 -6.77 6.81
C SER A 56 -4.99 -6.33 5.35
N ARG A 57 -3.95 -5.64 4.94
CA ARG A 57 -3.66 -5.28 3.55
C ARG A 57 -2.19 -5.51 3.29
N MET A 58 -1.90 -6.06 2.12
CA MET A 58 -0.52 -6.22 1.68
C MET A 58 0.01 -4.87 1.17
N PHE A 59 1.20 -4.56 1.59
CA PHE A 59 1.99 -3.43 1.11
C PHE A 59 3.32 -3.94 0.58
N ARG A 60 3.74 -3.47 -0.58
CA ARG A 60 5.02 -3.84 -1.18
C ARG A 60 5.61 -2.68 -1.96
N GLU A 61 6.93 -2.65 -2.10
CA GLU A 61 7.66 -1.73 -2.97
C GLU A 61 8.15 -2.42 -4.27
N MET A 62 8.01 -3.73 -4.34
CA MET A 62 8.42 -4.56 -5.46
C MET A 62 7.39 -4.51 -6.59
N TYR A 63 7.65 -3.65 -7.59
CA TYR A 63 6.86 -3.48 -8.80
C TYR A 63 7.77 -3.42 -10.01
N SER A 64 7.33 -3.97 -11.16
CA SER A 64 8.01 -3.80 -12.44
C SER A 64 7.77 -2.41 -13.09
N ASP A 65 6.77 -1.66 -12.61
CA ASP A 65 6.54 -0.26 -12.98
C ASP A 65 7.20 0.67 -11.96
N SER A 66 8.16 1.48 -12.42
CA SER A 66 8.91 2.40 -11.57
C SER A 66 8.04 3.48 -10.91
N ARG A 67 6.93 3.89 -11.53
CA ARG A 67 5.99 4.87 -10.97
C ARG A 67 5.23 4.28 -9.78
N LEU A 68 4.78 3.02 -9.91
CA LEU A 68 4.14 2.29 -8.81
C LEU A 68 5.12 2.05 -7.65
N CYS A 69 6.36 1.72 -7.96
CA CYS A 69 7.41 1.58 -6.97
C CYS A 69 7.63 2.89 -6.19
N LEU A 70 7.80 4.01 -6.90
CA LEU A 70 7.97 5.34 -6.27
C LEU A 70 6.75 5.76 -5.44
N LEU A 71 5.54 5.53 -5.95
CA LEU A 71 4.30 5.80 -5.23
C LEU A 71 4.22 4.98 -3.94
N SER A 72 4.61 3.72 -4.00
CA SER A 72 4.64 2.83 -2.84
C SER A 72 5.67 3.27 -1.80
N LYS A 73 6.89 3.64 -2.22
CA LYS A 73 7.91 4.23 -1.32
C LYS A 73 7.39 5.50 -0.62
N HIS A 74 6.76 6.39 -1.38
CA HIS A 74 6.18 7.60 -0.82
C HIS A 74 5.05 7.29 0.18
N SER A 75 4.15 6.38 -0.17
CA SER A 75 3.08 5.91 0.72
C SER A 75 3.62 5.29 2.00
N ASN A 76 4.69 4.48 1.91
CA ASN A 76 5.34 3.88 3.07
C ASN A 76 5.91 4.94 4.03
N ARG A 77 6.48 6.02 3.52
CA ARG A 77 6.93 7.16 4.32
C ARG A 77 5.76 7.83 5.07
N LEU A 78 4.64 8.07 4.37
CA LEU A 78 3.45 8.68 4.98
C LEU A 78 2.86 7.80 6.09
N TRP A 79 2.82 6.48 5.90
CA TRP A 79 2.38 5.55 6.93
C TRP A 79 3.25 5.61 8.18
N ARG A 80 4.58 5.73 8.05
CA ARG A 80 5.49 5.90 9.19
C ARG A 80 5.26 7.22 9.92
N GLU A 81 4.96 8.28 9.19
CA GLU A 81 4.57 9.56 9.77
C GLU A 81 3.28 9.42 10.59
N ASP A 82 2.27 8.76 10.04
CA ASP A 82 1.00 8.52 10.71
C ASP A 82 1.15 7.58 11.93
N GLU A 83 2.03 6.57 11.88
CA GLU A 83 2.43 5.76 13.05
C GLU A 83 3.01 6.64 14.15
N SER A 84 3.94 7.53 13.80
CA SER A 84 4.58 8.45 14.74
C SER A 84 3.57 9.41 15.38
N LEU A 85 2.66 9.97 14.60
CA LEU A 85 1.63 10.90 15.06
C LEU A 85 0.57 10.23 15.94
N SER A 86 0.15 9.02 15.57
CA SER A 86 -0.91 8.30 16.30
C SER A 86 -0.42 7.51 17.50
N GLY A 87 0.89 7.23 17.59
CA GLY A 87 1.47 6.31 18.57
C GLY A 87 1.03 4.85 18.39
N LYS A 88 0.41 4.51 17.25
CA LYS A 88 -0.09 3.17 16.94
C LYS A 88 0.75 2.52 15.85
N LYS A 89 1.04 1.24 15.99
CA LYS A 89 1.66 0.46 14.94
C LYS A 89 0.63 0.14 13.85
N LEU A 90 0.84 0.69 12.65
CA LEU A 90 -0.06 0.55 11.50
C LEU A 90 0.49 -0.43 10.46
N GLN A 91 1.81 -0.62 10.39
CA GLN A 91 2.48 -1.51 9.45
C GLN A 91 3.30 -2.58 10.17
N ASN A 92 3.29 -3.79 9.64
CA ASN A 92 4.20 -4.87 10.02
C ASN A 92 5.09 -5.23 8.82
N HIS A 93 6.40 -5.17 9.01
CA HIS A 93 7.37 -5.49 7.97
C HIS A 93 7.80 -6.96 8.12
N HIS A 94 7.21 -7.84 7.34
CA HIS A 94 7.50 -9.28 7.36
C HIS A 94 8.38 -9.72 6.18
N GLY A 95 8.67 -8.82 5.26
CA GLY A 95 9.24 -9.14 3.97
C GLY A 95 8.21 -9.72 2.99
N LEU A 96 8.63 -9.90 1.75
CA LEU A 96 7.83 -10.48 0.69
C LEU A 96 8.75 -11.38 -0.14
N LEU A 97 8.35 -12.63 -0.33
CA LEU A 97 8.94 -13.50 -1.33
C LEU A 97 8.10 -13.45 -2.59
N PHE A 98 8.70 -13.03 -3.71
CA PHE A 98 8.12 -13.08 -5.04
C PHE A 98 8.91 -14.10 -5.85
N TYR A 99 8.31 -15.21 -6.24
CA TYR A 99 9.01 -16.32 -6.86
C TYR A 99 8.16 -16.99 -7.94
N GLY A 100 8.81 -17.61 -8.91
CA GLY A 100 8.16 -18.34 -9.98
C GLY A 100 9.14 -18.98 -10.94
N GLU A 101 8.65 -19.68 -11.96
CA GLU A 101 9.45 -20.29 -13.04
C GLU A 101 9.59 -19.36 -14.26
N SER A 102 8.56 -18.55 -14.57
CA SER A 102 8.55 -17.57 -15.66
C SER A 102 8.87 -16.17 -15.13
N TRP A 103 10.08 -16.01 -14.65
CA TRP A 103 10.51 -14.81 -13.93
C TRP A 103 10.79 -13.60 -14.84
N ASP A 104 10.92 -13.78 -16.14
CA ASP A 104 11.04 -12.77 -17.20
C ASP A 104 9.73 -12.47 -17.92
N GLU A 105 8.69 -13.29 -17.75
CA GLU A 105 7.40 -13.11 -18.37
C GLU A 105 6.61 -11.98 -17.68
N GLU A 106 6.05 -11.07 -18.51
CA GLU A 106 5.22 -9.99 -17.99
C GLU A 106 3.82 -10.51 -17.65
N THR A 107 3.41 -10.31 -16.42
CA THR A 107 2.09 -10.68 -15.90
C THR A 107 1.35 -9.45 -15.37
N ILE A 108 0.09 -9.60 -14.96
CA ILE A 108 -0.68 -8.52 -14.28
C ILE A 108 0.05 -8.03 -13.03
N GLU A 109 0.77 -8.91 -12.34
CA GLU A 109 1.56 -8.58 -11.14
C GLU A 109 2.96 -8.04 -11.49
N GLY A 110 3.33 -8.00 -12.74
CA GLY A 110 4.66 -7.69 -13.25
C GLY A 110 5.54 -8.93 -13.38
N SER A 111 6.78 -8.76 -13.80
CA SER A 111 7.78 -9.82 -13.86
C SER A 111 8.76 -9.73 -12.70
N ILE A 112 9.38 -10.85 -12.33
CA ILE A 112 10.44 -10.89 -11.31
C ILE A 112 11.63 -10.07 -11.76
N LEU A 113 12.08 -10.24 -13.02
CA LEU A 113 13.18 -9.46 -13.61
C LEU A 113 12.86 -7.98 -13.72
N GLY A 114 11.64 -7.62 -14.12
CA GLY A 114 11.20 -6.23 -14.17
C GLY A 114 11.20 -5.58 -12.80
N ALA A 115 10.69 -6.28 -11.78
CA ALA A 115 10.72 -5.82 -10.40
C ALA A 115 12.15 -5.67 -9.88
N LYS A 116 13.03 -6.65 -10.12
CA LYS A 116 14.46 -6.59 -9.77
C LYS A 116 15.12 -5.34 -10.34
N LYS A 117 14.98 -5.09 -11.65
CA LYS A 117 15.53 -3.92 -12.32
C LYS A 117 15.09 -2.61 -11.66
N VAL A 118 13.79 -2.47 -11.41
CA VAL A 118 13.24 -1.26 -10.77
C VAL A 118 13.76 -1.12 -9.33
N MET A 119 13.88 -2.21 -8.57
CA MET A 119 14.41 -2.16 -7.21
C MET A 119 15.88 -1.73 -7.19
N GLU A 120 16.71 -2.22 -8.15
CA GLU A 120 18.09 -1.77 -8.34
C GLU A 120 18.16 -0.27 -8.65
N GLU A 121 17.38 0.21 -9.63
CA GLU A 121 17.30 1.63 -10.01
C GLU A 121 16.85 2.53 -8.84
N GLN A 122 15.97 2.03 -7.98
CA GLN A 122 15.39 2.76 -6.84
C GLN A 122 16.15 2.55 -5.53
N ASN A 123 17.29 1.81 -5.54
CA ASN A 123 18.07 1.47 -4.36
C ASN A 123 17.24 0.81 -3.25
N ILE A 124 16.37 -0.12 -3.62
CA ILE A 124 15.58 -0.92 -2.69
C ILE A 124 16.35 -2.22 -2.42
N PRO A 125 16.70 -2.52 -1.16
CA PRO A 125 17.43 -3.74 -0.86
C PRO A 125 16.56 -4.98 -1.08
N PHE A 126 17.14 -6.00 -1.71
CA PHE A 126 16.51 -7.30 -1.92
C PHE A 126 17.59 -8.40 -1.92
N GLU A 127 17.17 -9.65 -1.85
CA GLU A 127 18.01 -10.83 -1.96
C GLU A 127 17.48 -11.72 -3.07
N GLU A 128 18.36 -12.20 -3.95
CA GLU A 128 18.03 -13.21 -4.95
C GLU A 128 18.14 -14.60 -4.35
N LEU A 129 17.10 -15.40 -4.55
CA LEU A 129 17.04 -16.76 -4.05
C LEU A 129 16.88 -17.75 -5.21
N ASP A 130 17.74 -18.76 -5.24
CA ASP A 130 17.51 -19.94 -6.07
C ASP A 130 16.52 -20.89 -5.38
N HIS A 131 16.06 -21.91 -6.11
CA HIS A 131 15.10 -22.90 -5.62
C HIS A 131 15.57 -23.61 -4.35
N LYS A 132 16.87 -23.81 -4.13
CA LYS A 132 17.40 -24.45 -2.91
C LYS A 132 17.22 -23.54 -1.71
N LYS A 133 17.65 -22.28 -1.82
CA LYS A 133 17.46 -21.29 -0.75
C LYS A 133 15.98 -21.05 -0.45
N ILE A 134 15.12 -21.06 -1.48
CA ILE A 134 13.65 -20.94 -1.28
C ILE A 134 13.15 -22.13 -0.46
N ASN A 135 13.52 -23.35 -0.84
CA ASN A 135 13.07 -24.58 -0.14
C ASN A 135 13.63 -24.69 1.28
N ASP A 136 14.85 -24.21 1.51
CA ASP A 136 15.49 -24.25 2.83
C ASP A 136 14.89 -23.22 3.80
N ARG A 137 14.49 -22.06 3.30
CA ARG A 137 14.00 -20.94 4.14
C ARG A 137 12.49 -20.90 4.30
N PHE A 138 11.74 -21.47 3.38
CA PHE A 138 10.28 -21.39 3.34
C PHE A 138 9.67 -22.78 3.22
N PRO A 139 8.47 -23.05 3.76
CA PRO A 139 7.78 -24.33 3.63
C PRO A 139 7.18 -24.49 2.22
N LEU A 140 8.02 -24.34 1.20
CA LEU A 140 7.66 -24.37 -0.21
C LEU A 140 8.39 -25.53 -0.90
N LYS A 141 7.90 -25.88 -2.09
CA LYS A 141 8.53 -26.88 -2.99
C LYS A 141 8.84 -26.23 -4.33
N ALA A 142 9.76 -25.26 -4.32
CA ALA A 142 10.21 -24.62 -5.52
C ALA A 142 10.95 -25.62 -6.42
N LYS A 143 10.58 -25.67 -7.71
CA LYS A 143 11.24 -26.50 -8.72
C LYS A 143 12.61 -25.90 -9.08
N LYS A 144 13.44 -26.69 -9.80
CA LYS A 144 14.82 -26.31 -10.16
C LYS A 144 14.91 -24.99 -10.92
N ASP A 145 13.89 -24.66 -11.70
CA ASP A 145 13.86 -23.46 -12.55
C ASP A 145 13.27 -22.23 -11.83
N PHE A 146 12.85 -22.39 -10.58
CA PHE A 146 12.30 -21.30 -9.80
C PHE A 146 13.40 -20.40 -9.23
N MET A 147 13.16 -19.10 -9.35
CA MET A 147 13.92 -18.05 -8.70
C MET A 147 12.97 -17.11 -7.96
N GLY A 148 13.49 -16.40 -6.99
CA GLY A 148 12.78 -15.40 -6.23
C GLY A 148 13.71 -14.32 -5.68
#